data_7f6b4b24b1dbcd55d14e255a87ff15bb
#
_entry.id   7f6b4b24b1dbcd55d14e255a87ff15bb
#
_cell.length_a   1.000
_cell.length_b   1.000
_cell.length_c   1.000
_cell.angle_alpha   90.00
_cell.angle_beta   90.00
_cell.angle_gamma   90.00
#
_symmetry.space_group_name_H-M   'P 1'
#
loop_
_entity.id
_entity.type
_entity.pdbx_description
1 polymer ?
#
loop_
_entity_poly.entity_id
_entity_poly.type
_entity_poly.pdbx_seq_one_letter_code
_entity_poly.pdbx_strand_id
1 'polypeptide(L)'
;MSTFDPDALECLAAIVEEGGFERAAQRLSITQSAVSQRLRALESQVGTVLIVRSRPLKPTSAGQLLLKHTKMLRLLRADLERDLKELAPSSLGGAREEERISIAINADSIATWALPALSELARQGLPMEIIHDDQNFTHEWLREGHVLGCVTTLKQALRGCKVEPLGAMQYIAVATPDFAQNRLALPCGTGDRPTAPALTQHNFRDVPFVAFNRKDELPSEFVGKAFGLKRVTLNQLFVPSSQDMVRAVLAGWGVSVVPRLMADALIEQGLLVNAAPAYTLPIQLYWHCWNLESEVLDALSAALRQTAAAVLVAGPVSGPTQLIPENPQVRQVLTR
;
A
#
# COMPACT_ATOMS: atom_id res chain seq x y z
N MET A 1 -31.39 -9.67 -19.15
CA MET A 1 -30.32 -9.58 -18.13
C MET A 1 -30.84 -8.67 -17.02
N SER A 2 -30.94 -9.17 -15.79
CA SER A 2 -31.36 -8.34 -14.65
C SER A 2 -30.21 -7.42 -14.28
N THR A 3 -30.37 -6.11 -14.43
CA THR A 3 -29.40 -5.11 -13.97
C THR A 3 -29.54 -4.96 -12.46
N PHE A 4 -28.44 -4.91 -11.72
CA PHE A 4 -28.46 -4.62 -10.28
C PHE A 4 -28.97 -3.20 -10.05
N ASP A 5 -29.84 -3.04 -9.04
CA ASP A 5 -30.31 -1.73 -8.62
C ASP A 5 -29.14 -0.92 -8.02
N PRO A 6 -28.79 0.26 -8.59
CA PRO A 6 -27.72 1.10 -8.08
C PRO A 6 -27.89 1.48 -6.62
N ASP A 7 -29.11 1.74 -6.16
CA ASP A 7 -29.39 2.10 -4.77
C ASP A 7 -29.15 0.93 -3.82
N ALA A 8 -29.40 -0.31 -4.26
CA ALA A 8 -29.10 -1.50 -3.47
C ALA A 8 -27.59 -1.75 -3.37
N LEU A 9 -26.84 -1.48 -4.45
CA LEU A 9 -25.38 -1.54 -4.45
C LEU A 9 -24.80 -0.47 -3.50
N GLU A 10 -25.34 0.75 -3.52
CA GLU A 10 -24.94 1.82 -2.60
C GLU A 10 -25.25 1.47 -1.14
N CYS A 11 -26.38 0.82 -0.85
CA CYS A 11 -26.68 0.32 0.50
C CYS A 11 -25.65 -0.73 0.97
N LEU A 12 -25.25 -1.66 0.12
CA LEU A 12 -24.21 -2.65 0.43
C LEU A 12 -22.89 -1.94 0.77
N ALA A 13 -22.49 -0.98 -0.06
CA ALA A 13 -21.26 -0.22 0.14
C ALA A 13 -21.30 0.58 1.45
N ALA A 14 -22.36 1.35 1.69
CA ALA A 14 -22.52 2.13 2.91
C ALA A 14 -22.50 1.26 4.18
N ILE A 15 -23.13 0.09 4.18
CA ILE A 15 -23.12 -0.83 5.35
C ILE A 15 -21.70 -1.26 5.70
N VAL A 16 -20.87 -1.56 4.70
CA VAL A 16 -19.50 -2.04 4.92
C VAL A 16 -18.58 -0.87 5.31
N GLU A 17 -18.66 0.25 4.62
CA GLU A 17 -17.85 1.45 4.86
C GLU A 17 -18.13 2.06 6.24
N GLU A 18 -19.40 2.14 6.63
CA GLU A 18 -19.80 2.65 7.93
C GLU A 18 -19.74 1.59 9.05
N GLY A 19 -19.55 0.32 8.69
CA GLY A 19 -19.49 -0.80 9.63
C GLY A 19 -20.80 -1.06 10.37
N GLY A 20 -21.97 -0.63 9.82
CA GLY A 20 -23.27 -0.86 10.44
C GLY A 20 -24.46 -0.32 9.66
N PHE A 21 -25.63 -0.97 9.85
CA PHE A 21 -26.87 -0.62 9.16
C PHE A 21 -27.42 0.75 9.55
N GLU A 22 -27.29 1.13 10.81
CA GLU A 22 -27.79 2.40 11.30
C GLU A 22 -27.00 3.59 10.76
N ARG A 23 -25.66 3.49 10.78
CA ARG A 23 -24.78 4.52 10.21
C ARG A 23 -24.92 4.61 8.69
N ALA A 24 -25.07 3.48 8.01
CA ALA A 24 -25.37 3.45 6.58
C ALA A 24 -26.70 4.17 6.27
N ALA A 25 -27.73 3.95 7.07
CA ALA A 25 -29.02 4.62 6.93
C ALA A 25 -28.90 6.15 7.10
N GLN A 26 -28.13 6.59 8.09
CA GLN A 26 -27.84 8.02 8.31
C GLN A 26 -27.11 8.64 7.11
N ARG A 27 -26.04 8.00 6.64
CA ARG A 27 -25.27 8.45 5.47
C ARG A 27 -26.13 8.56 4.21
N LEU A 28 -27.01 7.57 3.97
CA LEU A 28 -27.86 7.54 2.79
C LEU A 28 -29.15 8.34 2.95
N SER A 29 -29.37 8.98 4.11
CA SER A 29 -30.60 9.73 4.44
C SER A 29 -31.89 8.93 4.24
N ILE A 30 -31.85 7.63 4.59
CA ILE A 30 -33.01 6.70 4.56
C ILE A 30 -33.15 5.96 5.89
N THR A 31 -34.22 5.20 6.05
CA THR A 31 -34.42 4.40 7.27
C THR A 31 -33.57 3.14 7.27
N GLN A 32 -33.18 2.65 8.47
CA GLN A 32 -32.46 1.38 8.62
C GLN A 32 -33.24 0.20 8.04
N SER A 33 -34.59 0.25 8.12
CA SER A 33 -35.45 -0.77 7.50
C SER A 33 -35.34 -0.77 5.98
N ALA A 34 -35.26 0.41 5.34
CA ALA A 34 -35.06 0.54 3.90
C ALA A 34 -33.69 -0.03 3.47
N VAL A 35 -32.60 0.29 4.20
CA VAL A 35 -31.28 -0.28 3.97
C VAL A 35 -31.34 -1.82 4.04
N SER A 36 -31.98 -2.36 5.10
CA SER A 36 -32.11 -3.82 5.27
C SER A 36 -32.94 -4.47 4.17
N GLN A 37 -33.99 -3.82 3.67
CA GLN A 37 -34.82 -4.31 2.59
C GLN A 37 -34.06 -4.32 1.26
N ARG A 38 -33.35 -3.23 0.92
CA ARG A 38 -32.52 -3.14 -0.29
C ARG A 38 -31.42 -4.20 -0.30
N LEU A 39 -30.73 -4.41 0.84
CA LEU A 39 -29.73 -5.46 0.94
C LEU A 39 -30.35 -6.85 0.71
N ARG A 40 -31.49 -7.16 1.33
CA ARG A 40 -32.19 -8.46 1.13
C ARG A 40 -32.61 -8.66 -0.33
N ALA A 41 -33.12 -7.62 -0.98
CA ALA A 41 -33.46 -7.67 -2.40
C ALA A 41 -32.23 -7.99 -3.26
N LEU A 42 -31.08 -7.35 -2.98
CA LEU A 42 -29.83 -7.62 -3.66
C LEU A 42 -29.32 -9.05 -3.39
N GLU A 43 -29.36 -9.52 -2.14
CA GLU A 43 -29.00 -10.90 -1.77
C GLU A 43 -29.89 -11.93 -2.47
N SER A 44 -31.21 -11.65 -2.56
CA SER A 44 -32.15 -12.50 -3.30
C SER A 44 -31.83 -12.53 -4.81
N GLN A 45 -31.48 -11.40 -5.40
CA GLN A 45 -31.13 -11.29 -6.81
C GLN A 45 -29.81 -12.01 -7.14
N VAL A 46 -28.83 -11.96 -6.23
CA VAL A 46 -27.53 -12.64 -6.37
C VAL A 46 -27.62 -14.11 -6.01
N GLY A 47 -28.61 -14.49 -5.20
CA GLY A 47 -28.82 -15.88 -4.73
C GLY A 47 -27.91 -16.27 -3.56
N THR A 48 -27.25 -15.32 -2.91
CA THR A 48 -26.38 -15.60 -1.76
C THR A 48 -26.28 -14.41 -0.81
N VAL A 49 -25.86 -14.68 0.44
CA VAL A 49 -25.61 -13.67 1.46
C VAL A 49 -24.38 -12.84 1.08
N LEU A 50 -24.49 -11.52 1.19
CA LEU A 50 -23.43 -10.58 0.82
C LEU A 50 -22.65 -10.05 2.03
N ILE A 51 -23.26 -10.05 3.23
CA ILE A 51 -22.65 -9.60 4.48
C ILE A 51 -22.77 -10.67 5.56
N VAL A 52 -21.63 -11.02 6.17
CA VAL A 52 -21.57 -11.81 7.39
C VAL A 52 -21.85 -10.90 8.58
N ARG A 53 -22.89 -11.19 9.36
CA ARG A 53 -23.28 -10.44 10.55
C ARG A 53 -22.39 -10.75 11.77
N SER A 54 -21.07 -10.58 11.58
CA SER A 54 -20.07 -10.66 12.64
C SER A 54 -19.84 -9.27 13.28
N ARG A 55 -19.06 -9.19 14.33
CA ARG A 55 -18.56 -7.90 14.87
C ARG A 55 -17.04 -7.89 14.76
N PRO A 56 -16.47 -7.05 13.88
CA PRO A 56 -17.12 -6.16 12.91
C PRO A 56 -17.83 -6.91 11.76
N LEU A 57 -18.77 -6.22 11.08
CA LEU A 57 -19.42 -6.72 9.87
C LEU A 57 -18.39 -6.97 8.78
N LYS A 58 -18.51 -8.09 8.06
CA LYS A 58 -17.57 -8.43 6.96
C LYS A 58 -18.36 -8.80 5.71
N PRO A 59 -17.94 -8.31 4.52
CA PRO A 59 -18.49 -8.77 3.26
C PRO A 59 -18.10 -10.24 3.00
N THR A 60 -18.99 -11.00 2.38
CA THR A 60 -18.66 -12.30 1.79
C THR A 60 -17.85 -12.13 0.50
N SER A 61 -17.33 -13.22 -0.08
CA SER A 61 -16.65 -13.13 -1.38
C SER A 61 -17.55 -12.54 -2.48
N ALA A 62 -18.86 -12.86 -2.47
CA ALA A 62 -19.83 -12.26 -3.38
C ALA A 62 -20.05 -10.78 -3.05
N GLY A 63 -20.13 -10.42 -1.76
CA GLY A 63 -20.20 -9.02 -1.30
C GLY A 63 -18.98 -8.21 -1.75
N GLN A 64 -17.78 -8.76 -1.63
CA GLN A 64 -16.54 -8.10 -2.09
C GLN A 64 -16.53 -7.82 -3.60
N LEU A 65 -17.02 -8.77 -4.41
CA LEU A 65 -17.14 -8.57 -5.86
C LEU A 65 -18.08 -7.41 -6.20
N LEU A 66 -19.23 -7.34 -5.53
CA LEU A 66 -20.20 -6.25 -5.74
C LEU A 66 -19.67 -4.91 -5.21
N LEU A 67 -18.99 -4.88 -4.07
CA LEU A 67 -18.34 -3.67 -3.54
C LEU A 67 -17.30 -3.12 -4.51
N LYS A 68 -16.45 -3.99 -5.05
CA LYS A 68 -15.49 -3.62 -6.08
C LYS A 68 -16.20 -3.00 -7.31
N HIS A 69 -17.28 -3.64 -7.77
CA HIS A 69 -18.08 -3.13 -8.88
C HIS A 69 -18.73 -1.78 -8.57
N THR A 70 -19.30 -1.60 -7.38
CA THR A 70 -19.89 -0.34 -6.93
C THR A 70 -18.87 0.80 -6.94
N LYS A 71 -17.66 0.56 -6.42
CA LYS A 71 -16.58 1.58 -6.43
C LYS A 71 -16.15 1.95 -7.86
N MET A 72 -16.10 0.99 -8.78
CA MET A 72 -15.83 1.28 -10.18
C MET A 72 -16.91 2.17 -10.81
N LEU A 73 -18.18 1.88 -10.53
CA LEU A 73 -19.30 2.69 -11.02
C LEU A 73 -19.28 4.10 -10.46
N ARG A 74 -18.94 4.25 -9.18
CA ARG A 74 -18.81 5.56 -8.54
C ARG A 74 -17.70 6.39 -9.19
N LEU A 75 -16.52 5.78 -9.42
CA LEU A 75 -15.40 6.47 -10.08
C LEU A 75 -15.80 6.96 -11.48
N LEU A 76 -16.37 6.08 -12.31
CA LEU A 76 -16.82 6.44 -13.65
C LEU A 76 -17.90 7.53 -13.65
N ARG A 77 -18.79 7.51 -12.64
CA ARG A 77 -19.78 8.56 -12.45
C ARG A 77 -19.14 9.89 -12.05
N ALA A 78 -18.14 9.86 -11.16
CA ALA A 78 -17.43 11.07 -10.75
C ALA A 78 -16.67 11.71 -11.92
N ASP A 79 -16.03 10.90 -12.78
CA ASP A 79 -15.38 11.38 -14.01
C ASP A 79 -16.42 12.02 -14.95
N LEU A 80 -17.54 11.33 -15.23
CA LEU A 80 -18.62 11.88 -16.06
C LEU A 80 -19.20 13.19 -15.51
N GLU A 81 -19.41 13.29 -14.19
CA GLU A 81 -19.92 14.51 -13.56
C GLU A 81 -18.92 15.67 -13.69
N ARG A 82 -17.61 15.39 -13.67
CA ARG A 82 -16.56 16.38 -13.92
C ARG A 82 -16.61 16.89 -15.36
N ASP A 83 -16.64 15.97 -16.35
CA ASP A 83 -16.73 16.31 -17.76
C ASP A 83 -17.99 17.14 -18.06
N LEU A 84 -19.12 16.75 -17.46
CA LEU A 84 -20.37 17.51 -17.59
C LEU A 84 -20.33 18.90 -16.96
N LYS A 85 -19.61 19.07 -15.82
CA LYS A 85 -19.41 20.40 -15.21
C LYS A 85 -18.61 21.34 -16.14
N GLU A 86 -17.61 20.81 -16.84
CA GLU A 86 -16.85 21.60 -17.82
C GLU A 86 -17.70 22.04 -19.03
N LEU A 87 -18.57 21.14 -19.51
CA LEU A 87 -19.44 21.41 -20.66
C LEU A 87 -20.66 22.27 -20.31
N ALA A 88 -21.20 22.14 -19.11
CA ALA A 88 -22.43 22.83 -18.66
C ALA A 88 -22.34 23.24 -17.17
N PRO A 89 -21.59 24.30 -16.84
CA PRO A 89 -21.31 24.68 -15.43
C PRO A 89 -22.56 25.02 -14.60
N SER A 90 -23.66 25.36 -15.22
CA SER A 90 -24.91 25.79 -14.55
C SER A 90 -25.95 24.68 -14.35
N SER A 91 -25.72 23.47 -14.82
CA SER A 91 -26.74 22.40 -14.85
C SER A 91 -26.64 21.39 -13.65
N LEU A 92 -25.55 21.40 -12.90
CA LEU A 92 -25.32 20.47 -11.79
C LEU A 92 -25.34 21.22 -10.46
N GLY A 93 -26.54 21.59 -10.01
CA GLY A 93 -26.79 22.14 -8.68
C GLY A 93 -26.87 21.04 -7.64
N GLY A 94 -25.93 21.00 -6.73
CA GLY A 94 -25.91 20.16 -5.54
C GLY A 94 -24.50 19.67 -5.24
N ALA A 95 -23.87 20.23 -4.21
CA ALA A 95 -22.65 19.68 -3.65
C ALA A 95 -22.98 18.29 -3.06
N ARG A 96 -22.86 17.23 -3.86
CA ARG A 96 -22.64 15.89 -3.32
C ARG A 96 -21.26 15.89 -2.70
N GLU A 97 -21.12 15.28 -1.53
CA GLU A 97 -19.81 14.94 -0.97
C GLU A 97 -19.01 14.23 -2.09
N GLU A 98 -17.95 14.89 -2.56
CA GLU A 98 -17.06 14.30 -3.55
C GLU A 98 -16.52 13.00 -2.98
N GLU A 99 -16.71 11.91 -3.70
CA GLU A 99 -16.32 10.60 -3.24
C GLU A 99 -14.80 10.53 -3.08
N ARG A 100 -14.35 10.12 -1.89
CA ARG A 100 -12.92 9.97 -1.59
C ARG A 100 -12.31 8.86 -2.40
N ILE A 101 -11.19 9.16 -3.01
CA ILE A 101 -10.38 8.21 -3.75
C ILE A 101 -9.42 7.52 -2.78
N SER A 102 -9.68 6.25 -2.50
CA SER A 102 -8.85 5.47 -1.59
C SER A 102 -7.73 4.76 -2.36
N ILE A 103 -6.49 4.93 -1.89
CA ILE A 103 -5.30 4.25 -2.40
C ILE A 103 -4.51 3.64 -1.24
N ALA A 104 -3.86 2.50 -1.46
CA ALA A 104 -3.01 1.87 -0.47
C ALA A 104 -1.54 2.10 -0.80
N ILE A 105 -0.77 2.64 0.14
CA ILE A 105 0.65 2.92 -0.04
C ILE A 105 1.41 2.38 1.16
N ASN A 106 2.54 1.71 0.94
CA ASN A 106 3.37 1.24 2.02
C ASN A 106 3.98 2.38 2.84
N ALA A 107 4.14 2.14 4.13
CA ALA A 107 4.56 3.16 5.11
C ALA A 107 5.86 3.90 4.73
N ASP A 108 6.84 3.16 4.20
CA ASP A 108 8.12 3.74 3.79
C ASP A 108 7.99 4.67 2.57
N SER A 109 7.12 4.33 1.61
CA SER A 109 6.84 5.21 0.47
C SER A 109 6.11 6.48 0.90
N ILE A 110 5.16 6.38 1.85
CA ILE A 110 4.50 7.55 2.43
C ILE A 110 5.51 8.45 3.13
N ALA A 111 6.41 7.87 3.94
CA ALA A 111 7.40 8.60 4.72
C ALA A 111 8.47 9.30 3.84
N THR A 112 8.60 8.92 2.57
CA THR A 112 9.67 9.40 1.70
C THR A 112 9.18 10.17 0.48
N TRP A 113 8.55 9.52 -0.49
CA TRP A 113 8.33 10.09 -1.83
C TRP A 113 6.86 10.19 -2.26
N ALA A 114 5.95 9.38 -1.68
CA ALA A 114 4.59 9.30 -2.18
C ALA A 114 3.74 10.53 -1.83
N LEU A 115 3.90 11.12 -0.62
CA LEU A 115 3.17 12.34 -0.26
C LEU A 115 3.54 13.53 -1.14
N PRO A 116 4.83 13.83 -1.43
CA PRO A 116 5.18 14.82 -2.42
C PRO A 116 4.56 14.59 -3.80
N ALA A 117 4.50 13.32 -4.25
CA ALA A 117 3.88 12.95 -5.53
C ALA A 117 2.40 13.35 -5.61
N LEU A 118 1.67 13.18 -4.52
CA LEU A 118 0.23 13.43 -4.45
C LEU A 118 -0.14 14.87 -4.08
N SER A 119 0.85 15.70 -3.70
CA SER A 119 0.61 17.05 -3.18
C SER A 119 -0.09 17.97 -4.17
N GLU A 120 0.18 17.84 -5.46
CA GLU A 120 -0.48 18.67 -6.49
C GLU A 120 -1.96 18.29 -6.63
N LEU A 121 -2.28 17.00 -6.66
CA LEU A 121 -3.65 16.52 -6.74
C LEU A 121 -4.46 16.92 -5.50
N ALA A 122 -3.82 16.88 -4.33
CA ALA A 122 -4.45 17.35 -3.09
C ALA A 122 -4.73 18.87 -3.13
N ARG A 123 -3.81 19.69 -3.68
CA ARG A 123 -4.01 21.14 -3.85
C ARG A 123 -5.10 21.47 -4.87
N GLN A 124 -5.28 20.63 -5.88
CA GLN A 124 -6.38 20.73 -6.85
C GLN A 124 -7.74 20.32 -6.26
N GLY A 125 -7.76 19.89 -4.98
CA GLY A 125 -8.99 19.54 -4.27
C GLY A 125 -9.44 18.10 -4.47
N LEU A 126 -8.59 17.21 -5.02
CA LEU A 126 -8.96 15.80 -5.16
C LEU A 126 -9.10 15.17 -3.76
N PRO A 127 -10.31 14.73 -3.35
CA PRO A 127 -10.51 14.13 -2.05
C PRO A 127 -9.89 12.74 -2.03
N MET A 128 -8.79 12.57 -1.28
CA MET A 128 -8.04 11.31 -1.20
C MET A 128 -8.05 10.73 0.20
N GLU A 129 -8.07 9.41 0.27
CA GLU A 129 -7.79 8.63 1.46
C GLU A 129 -6.58 7.73 1.20
N ILE A 130 -5.56 7.85 2.05
CA ILE A 130 -4.37 7.00 1.95
C ILE A 130 -4.43 5.96 3.07
N ILE A 131 -4.55 4.70 2.69
CA ILE A 131 -4.46 3.55 3.59
C ILE A 131 -3.01 3.09 3.58
N HIS A 132 -2.41 2.93 4.76
CA HIS A 132 -1.04 2.43 4.86
C HIS A 132 -1.00 1.02 5.43
N ASP A 133 -0.11 0.21 4.90
CA ASP A 133 0.19 -1.15 5.40
C ASP A 133 1.65 -1.48 5.04
N ASP A 134 2.13 -2.65 5.47
CA ASP A 134 3.39 -3.20 5.00
C ASP A 134 3.36 -3.40 3.48
N GLN A 135 4.50 -3.19 2.82
CA GLN A 135 4.65 -3.27 1.36
C GLN A 135 4.24 -4.62 0.76
N ASN A 136 4.28 -5.68 1.55
CA ASN A 136 3.89 -7.02 1.13
C ASN A 136 2.37 -7.28 1.26
N PHE A 137 1.62 -6.38 1.90
CA PHE A 137 0.19 -6.55 2.19
C PHE A 137 -0.72 -5.51 1.52
N THR A 138 -0.19 -4.38 1.06
CA THR A 138 -0.98 -3.31 0.42
C THR A 138 -1.82 -3.81 -0.76
N HIS A 139 -1.37 -4.82 -1.48
CA HIS A 139 -2.11 -5.40 -2.61
C HIS A 139 -3.41 -6.14 -2.20
N GLU A 140 -3.54 -6.54 -0.94
CA GLU A 140 -4.77 -7.17 -0.44
C GLU A 140 -5.93 -6.19 -0.44
N TRP A 141 -5.69 -4.93 -0.07
CA TRP A 141 -6.68 -3.85 -0.12
C TRP A 141 -7.23 -3.62 -1.54
N LEU A 142 -6.37 -3.71 -2.56
CA LEU A 142 -6.79 -3.62 -3.96
C LEU A 142 -7.56 -4.87 -4.40
N ARG A 143 -7.10 -6.06 -4.02
CA ARG A 143 -7.77 -7.32 -4.32
C ARG A 143 -9.17 -7.39 -3.74
N GLU A 144 -9.34 -6.89 -2.52
CA GLU A 144 -10.61 -6.86 -1.80
C GLU A 144 -11.52 -5.70 -2.25
N GLY A 145 -11.03 -4.82 -3.13
CA GLY A 145 -11.80 -3.70 -3.66
C GLY A 145 -11.96 -2.52 -2.69
N HIS A 146 -11.12 -2.45 -1.65
CA HIS A 146 -11.14 -1.33 -0.71
C HIS A 146 -10.46 -0.07 -1.27
N VAL A 147 -9.54 -0.23 -2.22
CA VAL A 147 -8.81 0.87 -2.86
C VAL A 147 -8.85 0.78 -4.37
N LEU A 148 -8.59 1.90 -5.05
CA LEU A 148 -8.51 1.99 -6.52
C LEU A 148 -7.13 1.62 -7.06
N GLY A 149 -6.10 1.77 -6.24
CA GLY A 149 -4.73 1.41 -6.58
C GLY A 149 -3.87 1.21 -5.35
N CYS A 150 -2.72 0.57 -5.53
CA CYS A 150 -1.76 0.37 -4.44
C CYS A 150 -0.31 0.36 -4.91
N VAL A 151 0.58 0.82 -4.03
CA VAL A 151 2.05 0.63 -4.16
C VAL A 151 2.42 -0.62 -3.38
N THR A 152 3.05 -1.60 -4.06
CA THR A 152 3.36 -2.92 -3.49
C THR A 152 4.63 -3.52 -4.11
N THR A 153 5.13 -4.60 -3.53
CA THR A 153 6.24 -5.41 -4.08
C THR A 153 5.77 -6.47 -5.08
N LEU A 154 4.45 -6.68 -5.22
CA LEU A 154 3.90 -7.70 -6.11
C LEU A 154 4.14 -7.33 -7.57
N LYS A 155 4.93 -8.16 -8.29
CA LYS A 155 5.24 -7.95 -9.72
C LYS A 155 4.09 -8.33 -10.65
N GLN A 156 3.29 -9.33 -10.27
CA GLN A 156 2.23 -9.87 -11.14
C GLN A 156 0.97 -9.00 -11.02
N ALA A 157 0.38 -8.65 -12.18
CA ALA A 157 -0.86 -7.90 -12.21
C ALA A 157 -2.00 -8.69 -11.52
N LEU A 158 -2.73 -8.02 -10.65
CA LEU A 158 -3.97 -8.56 -10.09
C LEU A 158 -5.06 -8.57 -11.18
N ARG A 159 -5.99 -9.52 -11.07
CA ARG A 159 -7.08 -9.66 -12.05
C ARG A 159 -7.87 -8.36 -12.20
N GLY A 160 -7.94 -7.84 -13.42
CA GLY A 160 -8.62 -6.59 -13.75
C GLY A 160 -7.86 -5.33 -13.37
N CYS A 161 -6.55 -5.43 -13.09
CA CYS A 161 -5.69 -4.31 -12.77
C CYS A 161 -4.57 -4.16 -13.81
N LYS A 162 -4.11 -2.92 -13.99
CA LYS A 162 -2.83 -2.58 -14.62
C LYS A 162 -1.73 -2.67 -13.58
N VAL A 163 -0.50 -2.95 -14.01
CA VAL A 163 0.71 -2.91 -13.17
C VAL A 163 1.80 -2.14 -13.87
N GLU A 164 2.42 -1.21 -13.16
CA GLU A 164 3.52 -0.40 -13.67
C GLU A 164 4.71 -0.48 -12.69
N PRO A 165 5.95 -0.70 -13.15
CA PRO A 165 7.12 -0.66 -12.30
C PRO A 165 7.43 0.79 -11.93
N LEU A 166 7.69 1.03 -10.63
CA LEU A 166 8.05 2.35 -10.10
C LEU A 166 9.57 2.51 -9.94
N GLY A 167 10.29 1.42 -9.70
CA GLY A 167 11.72 1.42 -9.38
C GLY A 167 12.00 0.72 -8.06
N ALA A 168 13.26 0.66 -7.68
CA ALA A 168 13.71 -0.01 -6.47
C ALA A 168 14.04 1.00 -5.37
N MET A 169 13.39 0.86 -4.21
CA MET A 169 13.76 1.56 -2.99
C MET A 169 14.97 0.86 -2.37
N GLN A 170 16.00 1.63 -2.06
CA GLN A 170 17.24 1.12 -1.49
C GLN A 170 17.15 1.15 0.04
N TYR A 171 17.40 0.02 0.69
CA TYR A 171 17.41 -0.11 2.14
C TYR A 171 18.82 -0.35 2.66
N ILE A 172 19.16 0.32 3.78
CA ILE A 172 20.43 0.19 4.49
C ILE A 172 20.19 -0.05 5.98
N ALA A 173 21.13 -0.69 6.64
CA ALA A 173 21.13 -0.82 8.09
C ALA A 173 21.75 0.41 8.73
N VAL A 174 21.07 1.04 9.68
CA VAL A 174 21.55 2.25 10.35
C VAL A 174 21.60 2.10 11.87
N ALA A 175 22.55 2.80 12.49
CA ALA A 175 22.70 2.94 13.93
C ALA A 175 23.23 4.32 14.27
N THR A 176 23.20 4.75 15.55
CA THR A 176 23.96 5.93 15.96
C THR A 176 25.47 5.62 16.00
N PRO A 177 26.35 6.62 15.83
CA PRO A 177 27.80 6.43 15.99
C PRO A 177 28.18 5.77 17.32
N ASP A 178 27.60 6.26 18.42
CA ASP A 178 27.86 5.72 19.77
C ASP A 178 27.42 4.25 19.90
N PHE A 179 26.25 3.91 19.37
CA PHE A 179 25.77 2.51 19.37
C PHE A 179 26.71 1.63 18.56
N ALA A 180 27.10 2.08 17.35
CA ALA A 180 28.01 1.34 16.50
C ALA A 180 29.36 1.11 17.20
N GLN A 181 29.94 2.15 17.80
CA GLN A 181 31.21 2.05 18.51
C GLN A 181 31.14 1.08 19.69
N ASN A 182 30.07 1.11 20.46
CA ASN A 182 29.97 0.33 21.70
C ASN A 182 29.47 -1.10 21.50
N ARG A 183 28.71 -1.38 20.43
CA ARG A 183 27.99 -2.65 20.24
C ARG A 183 28.35 -3.38 18.95
N LEU A 184 28.90 -2.70 17.94
CA LEU A 184 29.27 -3.30 16.66
C LEU A 184 30.78 -3.38 16.45
N ALA A 185 31.58 -2.71 17.27
CA ALA A 185 33.05 -2.83 17.21
C ALA A 185 33.46 -4.27 17.56
N LEU A 186 34.23 -4.88 16.68
CA LEU A 186 34.86 -6.17 16.99
C LEU A 186 35.95 -5.97 18.05
N PRO A 187 36.16 -6.93 18.96
CA PRO A 187 37.29 -6.91 19.87
C PRO A 187 38.59 -6.79 19.06
N CYS A 188 39.39 -5.78 19.34
CA CYS A 188 40.65 -5.53 18.64
C CYS A 188 41.61 -6.71 18.92
N GLY A 189 41.78 -7.58 17.94
CA GLY A 189 42.88 -8.57 17.96
C GLY A 189 44.22 -7.84 17.87
N THR A 190 45.22 -8.31 18.64
CA THR A 190 46.58 -7.74 18.64
C THR A 190 47.18 -7.85 17.24
N GLY A 191 47.12 -6.77 16.46
CA GLY A 191 47.81 -6.66 15.15
C GLY A 191 46.99 -6.15 13.98
N ASP A 192 45.66 -6.10 14.04
CA ASP A 192 44.83 -5.63 12.94
C ASP A 192 44.51 -4.12 13.06
N ARG A 193 44.48 -3.42 11.90
CA ARG A 193 43.96 -2.07 11.83
C ARG A 193 42.52 -2.06 12.36
N PRO A 194 42.15 -1.06 13.18
CA PRO A 194 40.77 -0.93 13.63
C PRO A 194 39.84 -0.82 12.43
N THR A 195 39.07 -1.86 12.17
CA THR A 195 37.99 -1.80 11.18
C THR A 195 36.87 -0.95 11.74
N ALA A 196 36.24 -0.13 10.88
CA ALA A 196 35.10 0.68 11.30
C ALA A 196 34.00 -0.22 11.89
N PRO A 197 33.37 0.20 13.01
CA PRO A 197 32.31 -0.59 13.65
C PRO A 197 31.19 -0.91 12.65
N ALA A 198 30.93 -2.19 12.44
CA ALA A 198 29.92 -2.62 11.46
C ALA A 198 29.17 -3.86 11.94
N LEU A 199 27.95 -4.01 11.42
CA LEU A 199 27.16 -5.22 11.55
C LEU A 199 27.84 -6.36 10.76
N THR A 200 27.96 -7.52 11.38
CA THR A 200 28.62 -8.70 10.82
C THR A 200 27.82 -9.95 11.07
N GLN A 201 28.17 -11.05 10.43
CA GLN A 201 27.57 -12.36 10.69
C GLN A 201 27.78 -12.87 12.14
N HIS A 202 28.69 -12.26 12.90
CA HIS A 202 29.02 -12.68 14.27
C HIS A 202 28.30 -11.86 15.34
N ASN A 203 27.99 -10.57 15.09
CA ASN A 203 27.43 -9.66 16.09
C ASN A 203 25.94 -9.32 15.90
N PHE A 204 25.32 -9.62 14.74
CA PHE A 204 23.93 -9.23 14.50
C PHE A 204 22.92 -9.82 15.50
N ARG A 205 23.25 -10.95 16.14
CA ARG A 205 22.38 -11.61 17.12
C ARG A 205 22.39 -10.93 18.50
N ASP A 206 23.45 -10.18 18.78
CA ASP A 206 23.71 -9.59 20.10
C ASP A 206 23.17 -8.15 20.19
N VAL A 207 22.59 -7.64 19.11
CA VAL A 207 22.05 -6.28 19.05
C VAL A 207 20.55 -6.28 18.77
N PRO A 208 19.79 -5.33 19.37
CA PRO A 208 18.37 -5.18 19.03
C PRO A 208 18.18 -4.57 17.65
N PHE A 209 17.17 -5.06 16.93
CA PHE A 209 16.70 -4.51 15.68
C PHE A 209 15.35 -3.83 15.88
N VAL A 210 15.23 -2.57 15.49
CA VAL A 210 13.96 -1.86 15.45
C VAL A 210 13.28 -2.19 14.12
N ALA A 211 12.11 -2.81 14.20
CA ALA A 211 11.30 -3.28 13.08
C ALA A 211 9.88 -2.70 13.14
N PHE A 212 9.18 -2.66 12.01
CA PHE A 212 7.86 -2.06 11.91
C PHE A 212 6.80 -2.83 12.72
N ASN A 213 6.71 -4.14 12.53
CA ASN A 213 5.79 -5.00 13.26
C ASN A 213 6.27 -6.47 13.22
N ARG A 214 5.49 -7.38 13.80
CA ARG A 214 5.85 -8.81 13.86
C ARG A 214 5.84 -9.53 12.52
N LYS A 215 5.23 -8.95 11.48
CA LYS A 215 5.17 -9.48 10.12
C LYS A 215 6.29 -8.91 9.23
N ASP A 216 7.02 -7.92 9.72
CA ASP A 216 8.10 -7.26 9.00
C ASP A 216 9.29 -8.22 8.85
N GLU A 217 9.47 -8.76 7.66
CA GLU A 217 10.57 -9.66 7.32
C GLU A 217 11.81 -8.92 6.79
N LEU A 218 11.69 -7.61 6.53
CA LEU A 218 12.74 -6.82 5.90
C LEU A 218 14.09 -6.86 6.65
N PRO A 219 14.15 -6.70 8.00
CA PRO A 219 15.42 -6.81 8.71
C PRO A 219 16.07 -8.19 8.59
N SER A 220 15.25 -9.26 8.66
CA SER A 220 15.74 -10.64 8.52
C SER A 220 16.21 -10.93 7.09
N GLU A 221 15.49 -10.43 6.09
CA GLU A 221 15.87 -10.53 4.68
C GLU A 221 17.19 -9.79 4.40
N PHE A 222 17.33 -8.56 4.94
CA PHE A 222 18.56 -7.78 4.82
C PHE A 222 19.77 -8.53 5.39
N VAL A 223 19.68 -8.99 6.63
CA VAL A 223 20.76 -9.73 7.30
C VAL A 223 21.06 -11.04 6.60
N GLY A 224 20.01 -11.77 6.18
CA GLY A 224 20.15 -13.03 5.44
C GLY A 224 20.92 -12.84 4.13
N LYS A 225 20.57 -11.83 3.35
CA LYS A 225 21.22 -11.54 2.06
C LYS A 225 22.61 -10.93 2.25
N ALA A 226 22.79 -10.02 3.21
CA ALA A 226 24.07 -9.38 3.47
C ALA A 226 25.15 -10.40 3.90
N PHE A 227 24.77 -11.42 4.64
CA PHE A 227 25.73 -12.40 5.19
C PHE A 227 25.56 -13.83 4.63
N GLY A 228 24.72 -14.02 3.61
CA GLY A 228 24.53 -15.32 2.98
C GLY A 228 23.84 -16.37 3.87
N LEU A 229 22.98 -15.93 4.81
CA LEU A 229 22.32 -16.80 5.78
C LEU A 229 20.92 -17.22 5.30
N LYS A 230 20.60 -18.50 5.39
CA LYS A 230 19.29 -19.05 4.99
C LYS A 230 18.20 -18.83 6.04
N ARG A 231 18.57 -18.75 7.31
CA ARG A 231 17.64 -18.50 8.44
C ARG A 231 18.26 -17.48 9.37
N VAL A 232 17.49 -16.46 9.65
CA VAL A 232 17.90 -15.35 10.51
C VAL A 232 16.86 -15.20 11.62
N THR A 233 17.33 -15.16 12.86
CA THR A 233 16.53 -14.79 14.02
C THR A 233 17.15 -13.56 14.63
N LEU A 234 16.37 -12.50 14.80
CA LEU A 234 16.79 -11.22 15.33
C LEU A 234 16.13 -10.95 16.68
N ASN A 235 16.82 -10.23 17.53
CA ASN A 235 16.22 -9.60 18.71
C ASN A 235 15.49 -8.33 18.24
N GLN A 236 14.16 -8.32 18.23
CA GLN A 236 13.38 -7.26 17.59
C GLN A 236 12.58 -6.43 18.60
N LEU A 237 12.61 -5.11 18.38
CA LEU A 237 11.75 -4.12 19.02
C LEU A 237 10.79 -3.58 17.95
N PHE A 238 9.49 -3.47 18.25
CA PHE A 238 8.49 -3.11 17.25
C PHE A 238 8.00 -1.68 17.43
N VAL A 239 8.13 -0.89 16.38
CA VAL A 239 7.69 0.52 16.29
C VAL A 239 6.90 0.68 15.00
N PRO A 240 5.55 0.77 15.03
CA PRO A 240 4.70 0.70 13.84
C PRO A 240 4.62 2.04 13.07
N SER A 241 5.78 2.64 12.81
CA SER A 241 5.93 3.88 12.04
C SER A 241 7.34 3.96 11.50
N SER A 242 7.50 4.10 10.19
CA SER A 242 8.82 4.20 9.55
C SER A 242 9.65 5.38 10.08
N GLN A 243 8.99 6.53 10.30
CA GLN A 243 9.67 7.71 10.86
C GLN A 243 10.09 7.50 12.32
N ASP A 244 9.22 6.87 13.13
CA ASP A 244 9.53 6.62 14.54
C ASP A 244 10.53 5.49 14.73
N MET A 245 10.67 4.56 13.77
CA MET A 245 11.78 3.60 13.75
C MET A 245 13.12 4.35 13.67
N VAL A 246 13.26 5.34 12.79
CA VAL A 246 14.47 6.19 12.71
C VAL A 246 14.67 6.96 14.00
N ARG A 247 13.61 7.51 14.60
CA ARG A 247 13.70 8.22 15.91
C ARG A 247 14.14 7.30 17.04
N ALA A 248 13.66 6.05 17.06
CA ALA A 248 14.09 5.06 18.03
C ALA A 248 15.58 4.71 17.88
N VAL A 249 16.08 4.59 16.63
CA VAL A 249 17.52 4.43 16.38
C VAL A 249 18.30 5.64 16.88
N LEU A 250 17.87 6.87 16.59
CA LEU A 250 18.49 8.11 17.10
C LEU A 250 18.51 8.17 18.63
N ALA A 251 17.52 7.57 19.28
CA ALA A 251 17.49 7.41 20.75
C ALA A 251 18.37 6.26 21.27
N GLY A 252 19.13 5.58 20.40
CA GLY A 252 20.06 4.53 20.80
C GLY A 252 19.44 3.14 21.05
N TRP A 253 18.21 2.87 20.56
CA TRP A 253 17.53 1.60 20.81
C TRP A 253 18.17 0.42 20.10
N GLY A 254 18.90 0.65 19.00
CA GLY A 254 19.54 -0.42 18.24
C GLY A 254 19.79 -0.09 16.78
N VAL A 255 19.79 -1.13 15.96
CA VAL A 255 19.92 -1.07 14.50
C VAL A 255 18.54 -1.09 13.88
N SER A 256 18.33 -0.38 12.77
CA SER A 256 17.15 -0.55 11.94
C SER A 256 17.52 -0.63 10.47
N VAL A 257 16.72 -1.37 9.69
CA VAL A 257 16.81 -1.41 8.23
C VAL A 257 15.77 -0.46 7.68
N VAL A 258 16.23 0.64 7.08
CA VAL A 258 15.35 1.74 6.66
C VAL A 258 15.67 2.16 5.22
N PRO A 259 14.72 2.82 4.53
CA PRO A 259 15.00 3.43 3.23
C PRO A 259 16.19 4.39 3.32
N ARG A 260 17.08 4.31 2.38
CA ARG A 260 18.22 5.22 2.25
C ARG A 260 17.76 6.68 2.18
N LEU A 261 16.61 6.94 1.53
CA LEU A 261 15.97 8.26 1.46
C LEU A 261 15.66 8.88 2.85
N MET A 262 15.49 8.06 3.89
CA MET A 262 15.26 8.54 5.26
C MET A 262 16.57 8.75 6.04
N ALA A 263 17.64 8.11 5.62
CA ALA A 263 18.87 8.02 6.38
C ALA A 263 19.99 8.94 5.87
N ASP A 264 20.08 9.18 4.55
CA ASP A 264 21.24 9.85 3.94
C ASP A 264 21.51 11.22 4.57
N ALA A 265 20.51 12.07 4.73
CA ALA A 265 20.69 13.38 5.37
C ALA A 265 21.14 13.28 6.83
N LEU A 266 20.70 12.27 7.59
CA LEU A 266 21.11 12.04 8.97
C LEU A 266 22.54 11.48 9.06
N ILE A 267 22.94 10.70 8.06
CA ILE A 267 24.32 10.19 7.95
C ILE A 267 25.27 11.35 7.59
N GLU A 268 24.89 12.22 6.67
CA GLU A 268 25.66 13.42 6.32
C GLU A 268 25.85 14.36 7.53
N GLN A 269 24.83 14.45 8.38
CA GLN A 269 24.89 15.21 9.63
C GLN A 269 25.68 14.51 10.75
N GLY A 270 26.13 13.27 10.54
CA GLY A 270 26.83 12.48 11.55
C GLY A 270 25.95 11.96 12.69
N LEU A 271 24.63 12.04 12.56
CA LEU A 271 23.66 11.54 13.56
C LEU A 271 23.45 10.04 13.44
N LEU A 272 23.58 9.49 12.24
CA LEU A 272 23.54 8.06 11.96
C LEU A 272 24.80 7.62 11.21
N VAL A 273 25.08 6.33 11.28
CA VAL A 273 26.06 5.65 10.44
C VAL A 273 25.41 4.48 9.71
N ASN A 274 25.90 4.17 8.52
CA ASN A 274 25.53 2.93 7.85
C ASN A 274 26.25 1.77 8.57
N ALA A 275 25.45 0.96 9.27
CA ALA A 275 25.96 -0.16 10.05
C ALA A 275 26.41 -1.37 9.21
N ALA A 276 26.07 -1.41 7.91
CA ALA A 276 26.45 -2.47 6.97
C ALA A 276 26.84 -1.88 5.61
N PRO A 277 27.96 -1.10 5.52
CA PRO A 277 28.27 -0.28 4.34
C PRO A 277 28.55 -1.11 3.07
N ALA A 278 28.86 -2.39 3.21
CA ALA A 278 29.13 -3.28 2.09
C ALA A 278 27.86 -3.80 1.40
N TYR A 279 26.66 -3.54 1.98
CA TYR A 279 25.41 -4.11 1.46
C TYR A 279 24.26 -3.10 1.47
N THR A 280 23.48 -3.15 0.40
CA THR A 280 22.22 -2.42 0.26
C THR A 280 21.19 -3.39 -0.29
N LEU A 281 19.99 -3.38 0.29
CA LEU A 281 18.88 -4.24 -0.14
C LEU A 281 17.94 -3.45 -1.07
N PRO A 282 17.90 -3.74 -2.37
CA PRO A 282 16.93 -3.13 -3.28
C PRO A 282 15.58 -3.86 -3.16
N ILE A 283 14.51 -3.11 -2.94
CA ILE A 283 13.13 -3.58 -2.94
C ILE A 283 12.40 -2.96 -4.11
N GLN A 284 12.04 -3.77 -5.11
CA GLN A 284 11.32 -3.32 -6.30
C GLN A 284 9.87 -3.00 -5.94
N LEU A 285 9.41 -1.81 -6.30
CA LEU A 285 8.04 -1.34 -6.10
C LEU A 285 7.28 -1.28 -7.43
N TYR A 286 5.99 -1.54 -7.34
CA TYR A 286 5.05 -1.51 -8.45
C TYR A 286 3.80 -0.73 -8.05
N TRP A 287 3.26 0.05 -8.99
CA TRP A 287 1.94 0.63 -8.91
C TRP A 287 0.93 -0.30 -9.57
N HIS A 288 -0.07 -0.70 -8.84
CA HIS A 288 -1.22 -1.43 -9.35
C HIS A 288 -2.45 -0.55 -9.23
N CYS A 289 -3.23 -0.45 -10.30
CA CYS A 289 -4.54 0.20 -10.26
C CYS A 289 -5.55 -0.56 -11.13
N TRP A 290 -6.82 -0.29 -10.95
CA TRP A 290 -7.82 -0.89 -11.80
C TRP A 290 -7.61 -0.49 -13.26
N ASN A 291 -7.86 -1.44 -14.17
CA ASN A 291 -7.76 -1.20 -15.61
C ASN A 291 -9.06 -0.53 -16.10
N LEU A 292 -9.21 0.75 -15.78
CA LEU A 292 -10.32 1.60 -16.18
C LEU A 292 -9.75 2.81 -16.93
N GLU A 293 -10.51 3.31 -17.90
CA GLU A 293 -10.28 4.62 -18.49
C GLU A 293 -10.87 5.66 -17.52
N SER A 294 -10.01 6.34 -16.78
CA SER A 294 -10.36 7.31 -15.75
C SER A 294 -9.26 8.35 -15.64
N GLU A 295 -9.62 9.62 -15.82
CA GLU A 295 -8.67 10.73 -15.72
C GLU A 295 -8.02 10.80 -14.34
N VAL A 296 -8.77 10.48 -13.30
CA VAL A 296 -8.25 10.45 -11.93
C VAL A 296 -7.20 9.36 -11.75
N LEU A 297 -7.45 8.13 -12.24
CA LEU A 297 -6.46 7.05 -12.15
C LEU A 297 -5.23 7.35 -13.00
N ASP A 298 -5.39 7.99 -14.14
CA ASP A 298 -4.29 8.38 -15.00
C ASP A 298 -3.46 9.50 -14.36
N ALA A 299 -4.09 10.50 -13.74
CA ALA A 299 -3.41 11.56 -12.99
C ALA A 299 -2.64 11.02 -11.77
N LEU A 300 -3.26 10.12 -10.99
CA LEU A 300 -2.60 9.44 -9.87
C LEU A 300 -1.39 8.61 -10.34
N SER A 301 -1.57 7.83 -11.40
CA SER A 301 -0.52 6.99 -11.98
C SER A 301 0.64 7.84 -12.50
N ALA A 302 0.34 8.95 -13.19
CA ALA A 302 1.34 9.87 -13.70
C ALA A 302 2.15 10.53 -12.57
N ALA A 303 1.46 11.03 -11.53
CA ALA A 303 2.09 11.69 -10.39
C ALA A 303 3.03 10.73 -9.62
N LEU A 304 2.56 9.52 -9.31
CA LEU A 304 3.37 8.51 -8.63
C LEU A 304 4.57 8.08 -9.48
N ARG A 305 4.36 7.79 -10.77
CA ARG A 305 5.44 7.39 -11.68
C ARG A 305 6.50 8.47 -11.85
N GLN A 306 6.10 9.72 -12.04
CA GLN A 306 7.02 10.84 -12.25
C GLN A 306 7.91 11.04 -11.02
N THR A 307 7.32 11.05 -9.82
CA THR A 307 8.10 11.24 -8.58
C THR A 307 8.95 10.01 -8.27
N ALA A 308 8.42 8.80 -8.45
CA ALA A 308 9.19 7.58 -8.27
C ALA A 308 10.43 7.53 -9.19
N ALA A 309 10.29 7.90 -10.45
CA ALA A 309 11.41 7.94 -11.40
C ALA A 309 12.52 8.92 -11.01
N ALA A 310 12.21 9.96 -10.22
CA ALA A 310 13.20 10.94 -9.75
C ALA A 310 13.99 10.46 -8.51
N VAL A 311 13.42 9.53 -7.71
CA VAL A 311 13.99 9.18 -6.39
C VAL A 311 14.31 7.68 -6.23
N LEU A 312 13.62 6.81 -6.95
CA LEU A 312 13.88 5.38 -6.90
C LEU A 312 14.92 4.99 -7.97
N VAL A 313 15.70 3.96 -7.66
CA VAL A 313 16.68 3.45 -8.63
C VAL A 313 15.93 2.67 -9.72
N ALA A 314 16.28 2.93 -11.00
CA ALA A 314 15.69 2.19 -12.11
C ALA A 314 15.93 0.67 -11.90
N GLY A 315 14.84 -0.08 -11.77
CA GLY A 315 14.91 -1.53 -11.68
C GLY A 315 15.28 -2.14 -13.03
N PRO A 316 15.73 -3.40 -13.09
CA PRO A 316 15.96 -4.08 -14.36
C PRO A 316 14.66 -4.07 -15.17
N VAL A 317 14.71 -3.47 -16.36
CA VAL A 317 13.58 -3.38 -17.30
C VAL A 317 13.21 -4.80 -17.69
N SER A 318 12.17 -5.37 -17.08
CA SER A 318 11.56 -6.60 -17.58
C SER A 318 10.62 -6.20 -18.70
N GLY A 319 10.81 -6.78 -19.89
CA GLY A 319 10.13 -6.45 -21.13
C GLY A 319 8.58 -6.39 -21.07
N PRO A 320 7.92 -6.13 -22.21
CA PRO A 320 6.55 -5.63 -22.29
C PRO A 320 5.54 -6.53 -21.58
N THR A 321 4.60 -5.88 -20.92
CA THR A 321 3.42 -6.47 -20.26
C THR A 321 2.74 -7.50 -21.18
N GLN A 322 2.93 -8.78 -20.92
CA GLN A 322 2.10 -9.81 -21.54
C GLN A 322 0.71 -9.74 -20.91
N LEU A 323 -0.25 -9.25 -21.68
CA LEU A 323 -1.67 -9.54 -21.44
C LEU A 323 -1.81 -11.06 -21.38
N ILE A 324 -2.27 -11.59 -20.26
CA ILE A 324 -2.53 -13.03 -20.13
C ILE A 324 -3.63 -13.36 -21.14
N PRO A 325 -3.40 -14.26 -22.14
CA PRO A 325 -4.43 -14.66 -23.07
C PRO A 325 -5.56 -15.35 -22.28
N GLU A 326 -6.80 -15.02 -22.63
CA GLU A 326 -7.99 -15.72 -22.13
C GLU A 326 -7.82 -17.24 -22.31
N ASN A 327 -7.96 -17.95 -21.23
CA ASN A 327 -7.90 -19.41 -21.24
C ASN A 327 -9.10 -19.96 -22.05
N PRO A 328 -8.90 -20.65 -23.20
CA PRO A 328 -10.00 -21.10 -24.07
C PRO A 328 -10.96 -22.12 -23.43
N GLN A 329 -10.64 -22.66 -22.26
CA GLN A 329 -11.43 -23.71 -21.61
C GLN A 329 -12.66 -23.21 -20.84
N VAL A 330 -12.86 -21.90 -20.68
CA VAL A 330 -14.05 -21.34 -20.00
C VAL A 330 -15.26 -21.20 -20.94
N ARG A 331 -15.10 -21.34 -22.25
CA ARG A 331 -16.21 -21.24 -23.23
C ARG A 331 -17.11 -22.47 -23.32
N GLN A 332 -16.76 -23.60 -22.71
CA GLN A 332 -17.56 -24.85 -22.87
C GLN A 332 -18.60 -25.11 -21.75
N VAL A 333 -18.73 -24.26 -20.75
CA VAL A 333 -19.67 -24.46 -19.62
C VAL A 333 -20.95 -23.61 -19.74
N LEU A 334 -21.03 -22.70 -20.72
CA LEU A 334 -22.22 -21.82 -20.92
C LEU A 334 -23.11 -22.20 -22.10
N THR A 335 -22.89 -23.36 -22.71
CA THR A 335 -23.77 -23.92 -23.76
C THR A 335 -24.08 -25.39 -23.47
N ARG A 336 -24.73 -25.64 -22.35
CA ARG A 336 -25.56 -26.83 -22.11
C ARG A 336 -26.70 -26.49 -21.16
#